data_a94d242558a3c4de171e1325c4e2dc65
#
_entry.id   a94d242558a3c4de171e1325c4e2dc65
#
_cell.length_a   1.000
_cell.length_b   1.000
_cell.length_c   1.000
_cell.angle_alpha   90.00
_cell.angle_beta   90.00
_cell.angle_gamma   90.00
#
_symmetry.space_group_name_H-M   'P 1'
#
loop_
_entity.id
_entity.type
_entity.pdbx_description
1 polymer ?
#
loop_
_entity_poly.entity_id
_entity_poly.type
_entity_poly.pdbx_seq_one_letter_code
_entity_poly.pdbx_strand_id
1 'polypeptide(L)'
;MSILCYWLSFGIFTAYWYFNLTDRRTRSTVLAVGLGVQLLAVLLRAMAIEYLPLTNKFESFFGFSITVFIVLYIYRGVEVPLYRTVLFGVGYIFLVAAAFWPKDLSYPPPLMLTIWYVLHVPLSFMCYAFWTSSLAAATVYFLQPELRGGSSPAGTGNTSDPPREDMIALIDKGFLYGMLGFSISMLFGGLWGYVAWLSYFLWDAKVVWSVIVWLFYSTCIHVDHWPALRPYKPHMAVAGFIIMMMTYVGTSFLISSTHSFG
;
A
#
# COMPACT_ATOMS: atom_id res chain seq x y z
N MET A 1 -4.43 -17.91 19.03
CA MET A 1 -5.46 -17.82 17.96
C MET A 1 -5.03 -16.87 16.84
N SER A 2 -4.68 -15.60 17.11
CA SER A 2 -4.30 -14.61 16.07
C SER A 2 -3.12 -15.07 15.20
N ILE A 3 -2.09 -15.71 15.78
CA ILE A 3 -0.94 -16.24 15.05
C ILE A 3 -1.34 -17.40 14.12
N LEU A 4 -2.29 -18.25 14.52
CA LEU A 4 -2.83 -19.29 13.65
C LEU A 4 -3.56 -18.70 12.45
N CYS A 5 -4.34 -17.64 12.64
CA CYS A 5 -4.99 -16.92 11.53
C CYS A 5 -3.97 -16.27 10.60
N TYR A 6 -2.87 -15.72 11.14
CA TYR A 6 -1.77 -15.22 10.31
C TYR A 6 -1.21 -16.32 9.40
N TRP A 7 -0.83 -17.49 9.95
CA TRP A 7 -0.27 -18.60 9.17
C TRP A 7 -1.28 -19.20 8.20
N LEU A 8 -2.56 -19.22 8.57
CA LEU A 8 -3.63 -19.66 7.68
C LEU A 8 -3.76 -18.70 6.48
N SER A 9 -3.76 -17.38 6.70
CA SER A 9 -3.79 -16.41 5.61
C SER A 9 -2.55 -16.50 4.73
N PHE A 10 -1.39 -16.74 5.33
CA PHE A 10 -0.14 -16.97 4.61
C PHE A 10 -0.26 -18.19 3.67
N GLY A 11 -0.78 -19.31 4.16
CA GLY A 11 -1.03 -20.52 3.35
C GLY A 11 -2.03 -20.25 2.20
N ILE A 12 -3.14 -19.55 2.48
CA ILE A 12 -4.13 -19.18 1.47
C ILE A 12 -3.51 -18.34 0.35
N PHE A 13 -2.71 -17.32 0.68
CA PHE A 13 -2.09 -16.46 -0.32
C PHE A 13 -0.92 -17.15 -1.04
N THR A 14 -0.19 -18.05 -0.38
CA THR A 14 0.78 -18.92 -1.05
C THR A 14 0.11 -19.83 -2.07
N ALA A 15 -1.01 -20.44 -1.70
CA ALA A 15 -1.80 -21.27 -2.62
C ALA A 15 -2.38 -20.42 -3.77
N TYR A 16 -2.89 -19.22 -3.48
CA TYR A 16 -3.36 -18.29 -4.51
C TYR A 16 -2.28 -18.00 -5.56
N TRP A 17 -1.05 -17.75 -5.11
CA TRP A 17 0.10 -17.51 -6.00
C TRP A 17 0.48 -18.75 -6.81
N TYR A 18 0.62 -19.91 -6.12
CA TYR A 18 1.08 -21.14 -6.72
C TYR A 18 0.14 -21.70 -7.79
N PHE A 19 -1.15 -21.71 -7.52
CA PHE A 19 -2.14 -22.28 -8.43
C PHE A 19 -2.52 -21.35 -9.59
N ASN A 20 -2.02 -20.13 -9.64
CA ASN A 20 -2.25 -19.15 -10.71
C ASN A 20 -3.70 -19.16 -11.22
N LEU A 21 -4.64 -18.99 -10.30
CA LEU A 21 -6.08 -19.12 -10.56
C LEU A 21 -6.50 -18.21 -11.72
N THR A 22 -7.00 -18.81 -12.80
CA THR A 22 -7.42 -18.10 -14.01
C THR A 22 -8.83 -17.56 -13.90
N ASP A 23 -9.73 -18.31 -13.23
CA ASP A 23 -11.12 -17.90 -13.07
C ASP A 23 -11.26 -16.70 -12.13
N ARG A 24 -11.89 -15.62 -12.62
CA ARG A 24 -12.09 -14.36 -11.89
C ARG A 24 -12.86 -14.56 -10.58
N ARG A 25 -13.92 -15.39 -10.60
CA ARG A 25 -14.76 -15.60 -9.41
C ARG A 25 -13.98 -16.31 -8.31
N THR A 26 -13.28 -17.38 -8.67
CA THR A 26 -12.44 -18.15 -7.75
C THR A 26 -11.33 -17.27 -7.15
N ARG A 27 -10.64 -16.49 -7.99
CA ARG A 27 -9.61 -15.53 -7.51
C ARG A 27 -10.17 -14.53 -6.51
N SER A 28 -11.29 -13.90 -6.83
CA SER A 28 -11.92 -12.91 -5.95
C SER A 28 -12.39 -13.53 -4.65
N THR A 29 -12.89 -14.77 -4.69
CA THR A 29 -13.31 -15.49 -3.49
C THR A 29 -12.12 -15.85 -2.61
N VAL A 30 -11.04 -16.40 -3.17
CA VAL A 30 -9.84 -16.75 -2.40
C VAL A 30 -9.20 -15.50 -1.78
N LEU A 31 -9.13 -14.41 -2.53
CA LEU A 31 -8.64 -13.13 -2.02
C LEU A 31 -9.51 -12.60 -0.88
N ALA A 32 -10.84 -12.67 -1.01
CA ALA A 32 -11.78 -12.24 0.03
C ALA A 32 -11.67 -13.11 1.30
N VAL A 33 -11.53 -14.43 1.14
CA VAL A 33 -11.34 -15.35 2.28
C VAL A 33 -10.01 -15.07 2.97
N GLY A 34 -8.91 -14.91 2.21
CA GLY A 34 -7.60 -14.58 2.77
C GLY A 34 -7.63 -13.26 3.55
N LEU A 35 -8.25 -12.22 2.99
CA LEU A 35 -8.47 -10.93 3.66
C LEU A 35 -9.32 -11.09 4.93
N GLY A 36 -10.40 -11.87 4.88
CA GLY A 36 -11.26 -12.13 6.04
C GLY A 36 -10.47 -12.78 7.19
N VAL A 37 -9.59 -13.73 6.86
CA VAL A 37 -8.71 -14.37 7.85
C VAL A 37 -7.67 -13.40 8.41
N GLN A 38 -7.10 -12.51 7.58
CA GLN A 38 -6.18 -11.47 8.06
C GLN A 38 -6.89 -10.48 9.00
N LEU A 39 -8.06 -10.01 8.64
CA LEU A 39 -8.85 -9.11 9.48
C LEU A 39 -9.27 -9.77 10.79
N LEU A 40 -9.60 -11.07 10.76
CA LEU A 40 -9.85 -11.85 11.98
C LEU A 40 -8.60 -11.93 12.86
N ALA A 41 -7.41 -12.11 12.27
CA ALA A 41 -6.15 -12.11 13.03
C ALA A 41 -5.93 -10.76 13.74
N VAL A 42 -6.17 -9.63 13.04
CA VAL A 42 -6.09 -8.28 13.61
C VAL A 42 -7.10 -8.11 14.74
N LEU A 43 -8.36 -8.51 14.52
CA LEU A 43 -9.41 -8.43 15.54
C LEU A 43 -9.07 -9.21 16.80
N LEU A 44 -8.63 -10.46 16.67
CA LEU A 44 -8.22 -11.31 17.80
C LEU A 44 -7.03 -10.73 18.57
N ARG A 45 -6.08 -10.07 17.88
CA ARG A 45 -5.00 -9.35 18.55
C ARG A 45 -5.50 -8.11 19.25
N ALA A 46 -6.35 -7.32 18.57
CA ALA A 46 -6.94 -6.12 19.14
C ALA A 46 -7.74 -6.42 20.43
N MET A 47 -8.50 -7.51 20.43
CA MET A 47 -9.22 -7.95 21.63
C MET A 47 -8.27 -8.39 22.76
N ALA A 48 -7.10 -8.96 22.42
CA ALA A 48 -6.15 -9.45 23.43
C ALA A 48 -5.35 -8.32 24.09
N ILE A 49 -5.12 -7.19 23.38
CA ILE A 49 -4.37 -6.03 23.90
C ILE A 49 -5.26 -4.83 24.20
N GLU A 50 -6.59 -4.97 23.98
CA GLU A 50 -7.61 -3.92 24.15
C GLU A 50 -7.30 -2.65 23.33
N TYR A 51 -6.57 -2.80 22.22
CA TYR A 51 -6.15 -1.71 21.34
C TYR A 51 -5.88 -2.21 19.91
N LEU A 52 -5.77 -1.28 18.95
CA LEU A 52 -5.43 -1.63 17.58
C LEU A 52 -3.96 -2.10 17.50
N PRO A 53 -3.67 -3.31 16.96
CA PRO A 53 -2.32 -3.86 16.92
C PRO A 53 -1.49 -3.19 15.80
N LEU A 54 -0.81 -2.11 16.15
CA LEU A 54 0.08 -1.32 15.26
C LEU A 54 1.36 -0.90 15.98
N THR A 55 1.82 -1.71 16.96
CA THR A 55 2.85 -1.30 17.90
C THR A 55 4.25 -1.82 17.55
N ASN A 56 4.34 -2.88 16.75
CA ASN A 56 5.61 -3.52 16.41
C ASN A 56 5.76 -3.75 14.89
N LYS A 57 6.95 -4.17 14.47
CA LYS A 57 7.28 -4.38 13.05
C LYS A 57 6.45 -5.49 12.40
N PHE A 58 6.14 -6.58 13.15
CA PHE A 58 5.24 -7.62 12.65
C PHE A 58 3.87 -7.03 12.27
N GLU A 59 3.26 -6.28 13.19
CA GLU A 59 1.93 -5.69 13.01
C GLU A 59 1.93 -4.64 11.90
N SER A 60 3.00 -3.87 11.79
CA SER A 60 3.18 -2.87 10.73
C SER A 60 3.24 -3.53 9.34
N PHE A 61 4.11 -4.51 9.13
CA PHE A 61 4.23 -5.20 7.84
C PHE A 61 2.97 -5.99 7.49
N PHE A 62 2.37 -6.65 8.48
CA PHE A 62 1.11 -7.35 8.31
C PHE A 62 -0.03 -6.39 7.94
N GLY A 63 -0.14 -5.24 8.63
CA GLY A 63 -1.13 -4.21 8.35
C GLY A 63 -0.98 -3.62 6.95
N PHE A 64 0.25 -3.34 6.50
CA PHE A 64 0.48 -2.86 5.14
C PHE A 64 0.11 -3.92 4.09
N SER A 65 0.46 -5.19 4.32
CA SER A 65 0.03 -6.30 3.45
C SER A 65 -1.49 -6.33 3.28
N ILE A 66 -2.24 -6.19 4.37
CA ILE A 66 -3.72 -6.14 4.36
C ILE A 66 -4.21 -5.02 3.46
N THR A 67 -3.68 -3.80 3.61
CA THR A 67 -4.15 -2.65 2.82
C THR A 67 -3.85 -2.82 1.32
N VAL A 68 -2.71 -3.41 0.96
CA VAL A 68 -2.40 -3.74 -0.44
C VAL A 68 -3.40 -4.77 -1.00
N PHE A 69 -3.74 -5.81 -0.24
CA PHE A 69 -4.75 -6.79 -0.68
C PHE A 69 -6.17 -6.21 -0.71
N ILE A 70 -6.50 -5.24 0.15
CA ILE A 70 -7.76 -4.49 0.05
C ILE A 70 -7.82 -3.72 -1.27
N VAL A 71 -6.75 -2.99 -1.63
CA VAL A 71 -6.69 -2.26 -2.91
C VAL A 71 -6.76 -3.21 -4.09
N LEU A 72 -6.07 -4.37 -4.04
CA LEU A 72 -6.18 -5.41 -5.05
C LEU A 72 -7.64 -5.94 -5.18
N TYR A 73 -8.36 -6.08 -4.06
CA TYR A 73 -9.76 -6.49 -4.07
C TYR A 73 -10.68 -5.39 -4.61
N ILE A 74 -10.43 -4.12 -4.30
CA ILE A 74 -11.15 -2.98 -4.89
C ILE A 74 -11.01 -3.01 -6.41
N TYR A 75 -9.79 -3.20 -6.91
CA TYR A 75 -9.48 -3.26 -8.34
C TYR A 75 -9.58 -4.66 -8.95
N ARG A 76 -10.35 -5.58 -8.33
CA ARG A 76 -10.55 -6.96 -8.86
C ARG A 76 -11.14 -7.04 -10.26
N GLY A 77 -11.72 -5.93 -10.74
CA GLY A 77 -12.23 -5.78 -12.11
C GLY A 77 -11.16 -5.53 -13.16
N VAL A 78 -9.93 -5.18 -12.76
CA VAL A 78 -8.81 -4.99 -13.68
C VAL A 78 -8.26 -6.36 -14.08
N GLU A 79 -8.53 -6.77 -15.32
CA GLU A 79 -8.19 -8.12 -15.84
C GLU A 79 -6.80 -8.18 -16.47
N VAL A 80 -5.87 -7.31 -16.08
CA VAL A 80 -4.47 -7.31 -16.53
C VAL A 80 -3.65 -8.22 -15.61
N PRO A 81 -3.14 -9.36 -16.11
CA PRO A 81 -2.42 -10.32 -15.28
C PRO A 81 -1.20 -9.70 -14.60
N LEU A 82 -0.38 -8.95 -15.34
CA LEU A 82 0.85 -8.33 -14.82
C LEU A 82 0.54 -7.31 -13.73
N TYR A 83 -0.50 -6.47 -13.89
CA TYR A 83 -0.93 -5.52 -12.85
C TYR A 83 -1.27 -6.24 -11.54
N ARG A 84 -2.07 -7.30 -11.63
CA ARG A 84 -2.47 -8.09 -10.46
C ARG A 84 -1.29 -8.79 -9.82
N THR A 85 -0.39 -9.36 -10.63
CA THR A 85 0.81 -10.05 -10.16
C THR A 85 1.73 -9.10 -9.39
N VAL A 86 1.97 -7.89 -9.90
CA VAL A 86 2.82 -6.90 -9.23
C VAL A 86 2.19 -6.44 -7.92
N LEU A 87 0.91 -6.06 -7.96
CA LEU A 87 0.21 -5.58 -6.77
C LEU A 87 0.09 -6.66 -5.69
N PHE A 88 -0.26 -7.89 -6.09
CA PHE A 88 -0.25 -9.04 -5.19
C PHE A 88 1.15 -9.33 -4.64
N GLY A 89 2.17 -9.29 -5.51
CA GLY A 89 3.57 -9.56 -5.14
C GLY A 89 4.07 -8.62 -4.05
N VAL A 90 3.77 -7.32 -4.15
CA VAL A 90 4.14 -6.36 -3.09
C VAL A 90 3.43 -6.71 -1.78
N GLY A 91 2.12 -6.95 -1.78
CA GLY A 91 1.38 -7.35 -0.59
C GLY A 91 1.92 -8.65 0.03
N TYR A 92 2.28 -9.62 -0.83
CA TYR A 92 2.83 -10.89 -0.39
C TYR A 92 4.25 -10.77 0.17
N ILE A 93 5.11 -9.93 -0.41
CA ILE A 93 6.45 -9.64 0.12
C ILE A 93 6.34 -9.10 1.55
N PHE A 94 5.42 -8.18 1.83
CA PHE A 94 5.21 -7.65 3.17
C PHE A 94 4.59 -8.67 4.12
N LEU A 95 3.72 -9.55 3.64
CA LEU A 95 3.23 -10.69 4.42
C LEU A 95 4.37 -11.64 4.80
N VAL A 96 5.26 -11.96 3.87
CA VAL A 96 6.47 -12.78 4.12
C VAL A 96 7.42 -12.05 5.09
N ALA A 97 7.67 -10.75 4.87
CA ALA A 97 8.53 -9.96 5.74
C ALA A 97 8.03 -9.93 7.18
N ALA A 98 6.71 -9.88 7.40
CA ALA A 98 6.12 -10.00 8.74
C ALA A 98 6.51 -11.32 9.44
N ALA A 99 6.72 -12.42 8.69
CA ALA A 99 7.08 -13.70 9.27
C ALA A 99 8.41 -13.68 10.04
N PHE A 100 9.34 -12.79 9.67
CA PHE A 100 10.68 -12.69 10.27
C PHE A 100 10.71 -11.92 11.60
N TRP A 101 9.61 -11.25 11.97
CA TRP A 101 9.54 -10.47 13.20
C TRP A 101 8.84 -11.23 14.33
N PRO A 102 9.20 -10.95 15.61
CA PRO A 102 8.51 -11.51 16.76
C PRO A 102 7.00 -11.25 16.71
N LYS A 103 6.20 -12.25 17.06
CA LYS A 103 4.74 -12.21 16.98
C LYS A 103 4.08 -12.08 18.35
N ASP A 104 4.89 -11.84 19.37
CA ASP A 104 4.40 -11.64 20.73
C ASP A 104 3.41 -10.48 20.80
N LEU A 105 2.49 -10.55 21.75
CA LEU A 105 1.59 -9.46 22.01
C LEU A 105 2.39 -8.33 22.68
N SER A 106 2.41 -7.17 22.06
CA SER A 106 3.00 -5.96 22.62
C SER A 106 1.91 -4.94 22.92
N TYR A 107 1.91 -4.46 24.16
CA TYR A 107 0.98 -3.40 24.56
C TYR A 107 1.48 -2.05 24.02
N PRO A 108 0.57 -1.18 23.58
CA PRO A 108 0.95 0.12 23.06
C PRO A 108 1.56 0.99 24.19
N PRO A 109 2.69 1.67 23.94
CA PRO A 109 3.21 2.66 24.87
C PRO A 109 2.23 3.83 25.01
N PRO A 110 2.24 4.55 26.14
CA PRO A 110 1.28 5.64 26.42
C PRO A 110 1.16 6.67 25.29
N LEU A 111 2.24 6.96 24.59
CA LEU A 111 2.27 7.89 23.44
C LEU A 111 1.41 7.46 22.26
N MET A 112 1.13 6.16 22.11
CA MET A 112 0.29 5.63 21.05
C MET A 112 -1.19 5.52 21.44
N LEU A 113 -1.53 5.63 22.74
CA LEU A 113 -2.89 5.48 23.26
C LEU A 113 -3.77 6.69 22.93
N THR A 114 -3.88 7.06 21.66
CA THR A 114 -4.67 8.18 21.18
C THR A 114 -5.45 7.79 19.93
N ILE A 115 -6.63 8.38 19.77
CA ILE A 115 -7.44 8.18 18.56
C ILE A 115 -6.70 8.68 17.30
N TRP A 116 -5.87 9.71 17.44
CA TRP A 116 -5.12 10.29 16.34
C TRP A 116 -4.11 9.31 15.75
N TYR A 117 -3.43 8.52 16.60
CA TYR A 117 -2.53 7.45 16.14
C TYR A 117 -3.30 6.35 15.40
N VAL A 118 -4.44 5.93 15.94
CA VAL A 118 -5.31 4.90 15.35
C VAL A 118 -5.86 5.33 13.99
N LEU A 119 -6.14 6.61 13.79
CA LEU A 119 -6.61 7.13 12.50
C LEU A 119 -5.44 7.35 11.52
N HIS A 120 -4.29 7.84 12.03
CA HIS A 120 -3.13 8.15 11.22
C HIS A 120 -2.52 6.93 10.52
N VAL A 121 -2.19 5.88 11.27
CA VAL A 121 -1.39 4.76 10.74
C VAL A 121 -2.14 3.92 9.71
N PRO A 122 -3.38 3.43 9.94
CA PRO A 122 -4.10 2.67 8.93
C PRO A 122 -4.41 3.48 7.67
N LEU A 123 -4.71 4.79 7.83
CA LEU A 123 -4.96 5.67 6.69
C LEU A 123 -3.68 5.86 5.87
N SER A 124 -2.52 6.03 6.51
CA SER A 124 -1.22 6.08 5.81
C SER A 124 -0.97 4.81 5.01
N PHE A 125 -1.21 3.62 5.57
CA PHE A 125 -1.04 2.35 4.88
C PHE A 125 -1.97 2.22 3.67
N MET A 126 -3.22 2.66 3.81
CA MET A 126 -4.17 2.67 2.69
C MET A 126 -3.66 3.57 1.55
N CYS A 127 -3.12 4.75 1.86
CA CYS A 127 -2.54 5.66 0.86
C CYS A 127 -1.33 5.04 0.16
N TYR A 128 -0.45 4.38 0.92
CA TYR A 128 0.70 3.65 0.37
C TYR A 128 0.27 2.51 -0.54
N ALA A 129 -0.83 1.83 -0.22
CA ALA A 129 -1.40 0.78 -1.06
C ALA A 129 -1.96 1.34 -2.38
N PHE A 130 -2.61 2.51 -2.38
CA PHE A 130 -3.01 3.19 -3.61
C PHE A 130 -1.81 3.59 -4.47
N TRP A 131 -0.74 4.10 -3.88
CA TRP A 131 0.49 4.40 -4.63
C TRP A 131 1.20 3.13 -5.14
N THR A 132 1.10 2.02 -4.40
CA THR A 132 1.54 0.71 -4.90
C THR A 132 0.72 0.26 -6.12
N SER A 133 -0.56 0.56 -6.17
CA SER A 133 -1.40 0.34 -7.36
C SER A 133 -0.92 1.15 -8.57
N SER A 134 -0.48 2.41 -8.35
CA SER A 134 0.12 3.22 -9.42
C SER A 134 1.44 2.62 -9.93
N LEU A 135 2.29 2.08 -9.03
CA LEU A 135 3.48 1.32 -9.43
C LEU A 135 3.13 0.12 -10.29
N ALA A 136 2.12 -0.67 -9.88
CA ALA A 136 1.70 -1.85 -10.64
C ALA A 136 1.23 -1.49 -12.06
N ALA A 137 0.46 -0.41 -12.20
CA ALA A 137 0.02 0.11 -13.50
C ALA A 137 1.20 0.64 -14.33
N ALA A 138 2.15 1.34 -13.71
CA ALA A 138 3.37 1.80 -14.39
C ALA A 138 4.25 0.62 -14.87
N THR A 139 4.32 -0.47 -14.10
CA THR A 139 5.05 -1.67 -14.49
C THR A 139 4.44 -2.29 -15.75
N VAL A 140 3.12 -2.38 -15.85
CA VAL A 140 2.44 -2.81 -17.07
C VAL A 140 2.80 -1.90 -18.24
N TYR A 141 2.73 -0.59 -18.03
CA TYR A 141 3.07 0.39 -19.05
C TYR A 141 4.49 0.20 -19.61
N PHE A 142 5.48 -0.18 -18.79
CA PHE A 142 6.86 -0.38 -19.24
C PHE A 142 7.10 -1.75 -19.87
N LEU A 143 6.54 -2.81 -19.32
CA LEU A 143 6.84 -4.18 -19.71
C LEU A 143 5.93 -4.73 -20.83
N GLN A 144 4.82 -4.04 -21.13
CA GLN A 144 3.93 -4.39 -22.23
C GLN A 144 3.88 -3.25 -23.26
N PRO A 145 4.96 -3.06 -24.06
CA PRO A 145 5.08 -1.95 -25.01
C PRO A 145 4.05 -2.02 -26.15
N GLU A 146 3.49 -3.19 -26.45
CA GLU A 146 2.35 -3.37 -27.37
C GLU A 146 1.13 -2.58 -26.92
N LEU A 147 0.96 -2.35 -25.63
CA LEU A 147 -0.10 -1.48 -25.09
C LEU A 147 0.24 0.02 -25.24
N ARG A 148 1.45 0.37 -25.70
CA ARG A 148 1.88 1.77 -25.96
C ARG A 148 1.44 2.28 -27.33
N GLY A 149 1.25 1.38 -28.28
CA GLY A 149 0.88 1.72 -29.66
C GLY A 149 -0.61 1.85 -29.83
N GLY A 150 -1.14 3.10 -29.86
CA GLY A 150 -2.53 3.38 -30.20
C GLY A 150 -2.86 3.21 -31.69
N SER A 151 -2.29 2.22 -32.36
CA SER A 151 -2.64 1.80 -33.72
C SER A 151 -2.43 0.30 -33.84
N SER A 152 -3.32 -0.48 -33.24
CA SER A 152 -3.54 -1.83 -33.77
C SER A 152 -4.07 -1.66 -35.21
N PRO A 153 -3.46 -2.30 -36.23
CA PRO A 153 -4.08 -2.35 -37.55
C PRO A 153 -5.49 -2.91 -37.35
N ALA A 154 -6.48 -2.23 -37.87
CA ALA A 154 -7.87 -2.65 -37.78
C ALA A 154 -7.98 -4.13 -38.20
N GLY A 155 -8.21 -5.04 -37.27
CA GLY A 155 -8.52 -6.43 -37.58
C GLY A 155 -7.77 -7.53 -36.82
N THR A 156 -6.75 -7.26 -35.99
CA THR A 156 -6.01 -8.33 -35.27
C THR A 156 -5.85 -8.11 -33.77
N GLY A 157 -6.50 -7.10 -33.20
CA GLY A 157 -6.47 -6.86 -31.76
C GLY A 157 -7.28 -7.88 -31.01
N ASN A 158 -6.65 -8.69 -30.18
CA ASN A 158 -7.33 -9.44 -29.14
C ASN A 158 -8.04 -8.42 -28.24
N THR A 159 -9.37 -8.43 -28.21
CA THR A 159 -10.21 -7.48 -27.45
C THR A 159 -10.05 -7.60 -25.92
N SER A 160 -9.10 -8.38 -25.45
CA SER A 160 -8.82 -8.65 -24.04
C SER A 160 -7.73 -7.76 -23.43
N ASP A 161 -6.99 -6.99 -24.23
CA ASP A 161 -5.93 -6.12 -23.71
C ASP A 161 -6.50 -4.74 -23.35
N PRO A 162 -6.34 -4.27 -22.10
CA PRO A 162 -6.86 -2.98 -21.70
C PRO A 162 -6.14 -1.86 -22.47
N PRO A 163 -6.85 -0.83 -22.91
CA PRO A 163 -6.23 0.33 -23.53
C PRO A 163 -5.18 0.96 -22.61
N ARG A 164 -4.13 1.52 -23.20
CA ARG A 164 -3.10 2.30 -22.49
C ARG A 164 -3.71 3.35 -21.55
N GLU A 165 -4.83 3.93 -21.95
CA GLU A 165 -5.58 4.92 -21.19
C GLU A 165 -6.05 4.39 -19.84
N ASP A 166 -6.40 3.09 -19.74
CA ASP A 166 -6.80 2.48 -18.47
C ASP A 166 -5.64 2.38 -17.48
N MET A 167 -4.41 2.12 -17.94
CA MET A 167 -3.24 2.08 -17.07
C MET A 167 -2.86 3.48 -16.56
N ILE A 168 -2.91 4.50 -17.41
CA ILE A 168 -2.69 5.89 -16.99
C ILE A 168 -3.79 6.33 -16.03
N ALA A 169 -5.05 5.99 -16.30
CA ALA A 169 -6.16 6.27 -15.39
C ALA A 169 -6.01 5.59 -14.02
N LEU A 170 -5.44 4.38 -13.96
CA LEU A 170 -5.11 3.70 -12.70
C LEU A 170 -3.98 4.40 -11.95
N ILE A 171 -2.95 4.90 -12.66
CA ILE A 171 -1.89 5.71 -12.07
C ILE A 171 -2.49 6.97 -11.45
N ASP A 172 -3.33 7.70 -12.19
CA ASP A 172 -3.96 8.94 -11.74
C ASP A 172 -4.89 8.72 -10.54
N LYS A 173 -5.69 7.66 -10.55
CA LYS A 173 -6.52 7.27 -9.39
C LYS A 173 -5.67 6.97 -8.16
N GLY A 174 -4.57 6.24 -8.32
CA GLY A 174 -3.66 5.95 -7.22
C GLY A 174 -2.99 7.21 -6.67
N PHE A 175 -2.54 8.12 -7.54
CA PHE A 175 -2.01 9.42 -7.13
C PHE A 175 -3.05 10.22 -6.35
N LEU A 176 -4.26 10.35 -6.89
CA LEU A 176 -5.32 11.16 -6.29
C LEU A 176 -5.78 10.60 -4.95
N TYR A 177 -6.19 9.33 -4.90
CA TYR A 177 -6.70 8.72 -3.66
C TYR A 177 -5.63 8.62 -2.58
N GLY A 178 -4.40 8.26 -2.99
CA GLY A 178 -3.26 8.26 -2.08
C GLY A 178 -2.97 9.65 -1.54
N MET A 179 -2.94 10.68 -2.39
CA MET A 179 -2.63 12.07 -1.98
C MET A 179 -3.71 12.66 -1.07
N LEU A 180 -4.99 12.50 -1.40
CA LEU A 180 -6.09 13.01 -0.57
C LEU A 180 -6.10 12.34 0.81
N GLY A 181 -6.02 11.02 0.85
CA GLY A 181 -5.96 10.29 2.11
C GLY A 181 -4.72 10.61 2.93
N PHE A 182 -3.54 10.75 2.27
CA PHE A 182 -2.29 11.06 2.96
C PHE A 182 -2.30 12.47 3.56
N SER A 183 -2.93 13.45 2.89
CA SER A 183 -3.11 14.79 3.44
C SER A 183 -3.91 14.74 4.75
N ILE A 184 -5.00 13.98 4.78
CA ILE A 184 -5.79 13.77 6.00
C ILE A 184 -4.97 13.02 7.05
N SER A 185 -4.22 11.99 6.64
CA SER A 185 -3.36 11.24 7.54
C SER A 185 -2.27 12.12 8.17
N MET A 186 -1.66 13.03 7.41
CA MET A 186 -0.68 13.99 7.97
C MET A 186 -1.31 14.92 9.02
N LEU A 187 -2.56 15.34 8.85
CA LEU A 187 -3.27 16.12 9.88
C LEU A 187 -3.43 15.29 11.17
N PHE A 188 -3.86 14.05 11.06
CA PHE A 188 -3.96 13.15 12.22
C PHE A 188 -2.59 12.88 12.85
N GLY A 189 -1.53 12.73 12.04
CA GLY A 189 -0.17 12.59 12.52
C GLY A 189 0.34 13.82 13.26
N GLY A 190 0.00 15.02 12.81
CA GLY A 190 0.31 16.28 13.51
C GLY A 190 -0.43 16.38 14.86
N LEU A 191 -1.73 16.04 14.89
CA LEU A 191 -2.50 16.01 16.13
C LEU A 191 -1.96 14.96 17.12
N TRP A 192 -1.58 13.78 16.62
CA TRP A 192 -0.88 12.79 17.43
C TRP A 192 0.46 13.33 17.96
N GLY A 193 1.27 13.94 17.09
CA GLY A 193 2.55 14.56 17.51
C GLY A 193 2.39 15.61 18.61
N TYR A 194 1.34 16.41 18.54
CA TYR A 194 1.05 17.38 19.59
C TYR A 194 0.73 16.70 20.93
N VAL A 195 -0.05 15.62 20.93
CA VAL A 195 -0.37 14.87 22.16
C VAL A 195 0.89 14.16 22.70
N ALA A 196 1.75 13.62 21.82
CA ALA A 196 2.91 12.84 22.20
C ALA A 196 4.12 13.70 22.63
N TRP A 197 4.35 14.83 21.96
CA TRP A 197 5.57 15.65 22.11
C TRP A 197 5.31 17.15 22.25
N LEU A 198 4.06 17.58 22.40
CA LEU A 198 3.62 18.98 22.47
C LEU A 198 4.05 19.81 21.24
N SER A 199 4.21 19.15 20.10
CA SER A 199 4.58 19.78 18.83
C SER A 199 3.86 19.13 17.67
N TYR A 200 3.24 19.93 16.79
CA TYR A 200 2.58 19.44 15.57
C TYR A 200 3.59 18.99 14.50
N PHE A 201 4.82 19.48 14.58
CA PHE A 201 5.87 19.17 13.63
C PHE A 201 7.22 19.03 14.35
N LEU A 202 7.87 17.90 14.14
CA LEU A 202 9.22 17.64 14.62
C LEU A 202 10.18 17.55 13.44
N TRP A 203 11.40 18.05 13.59
CA TRP A 203 12.47 17.84 12.62
C TRP A 203 13.06 16.42 12.76
N ASP A 204 12.19 15.45 12.70
CA ASP A 204 12.51 14.03 12.69
C ASP A 204 12.55 13.51 11.27
N ALA A 205 13.43 12.54 11.00
CA ALA A 205 13.62 12.00 9.66
C ALA A 205 12.30 11.51 9.03
N LYS A 206 11.46 10.86 9.82
CA LYS A 206 10.18 10.32 9.31
C LYS A 206 9.20 11.43 8.93
N VAL A 207 9.14 12.49 9.72
CA VAL A 207 8.29 13.66 9.44
C VAL A 207 8.78 14.40 8.20
N VAL A 208 10.09 14.64 8.09
CA VAL A 208 10.69 15.30 6.91
C VAL A 208 10.43 14.48 5.63
N TRP A 209 10.66 13.18 5.66
CA TRP A 209 10.37 12.30 4.52
C TRP A 209 8.89 12.25 4.18
N SER A 210 7.99 12.34 5.16
CA SER A 210 6.54 12.44 4.91
C SER A 210 6.18 13.71 4.16
N VAL A 211 6.82 14.85 4.48
CA VAL A 211 6.64 16.10 3.72
C VAL A 211 7.17 15.96 2.29
N ILE A 212 8.33 15.32 2.10
CA ILE A 212 8.89 15.06 0.76
C ILE A 212 7.92 14.21 -0.06
N VAL A 213 7.37 13.13 0.50
CA VAL A 213 6.34 12.30 -0.16
C VAL A 213 5.13 13.14 -0.52
N TRP A 214 4.63 13.96 0.40
CA TRP A 214 3.47 14.81 0.18
C TRP A 214 3.69 15.80 -0.96
N LEU A 215 4.83 16.51 -0.99
CA LEU A 215 5.20 17.44 -2.06
C LEU A 215 5.34 16.73 -3.41
N PHE A 216 5.96 15.55 -3.41
CA PHE A 216 6.15 14.76 -4.62
C PHE A 216 4.79 14.34 -5.23
N TYR A 217 3.90 13.73 -4.45
CA TYR A 217 2.59 13.30 -4.95
C TYR A 217 1.66 14.47 -5.21
N SER A 218 1.81 15.59 -4.50
CA SER A 218 1.15 16.85 -4.84
C SER A 218 1.54 17.33 -6.26
N THR A 219 2.81 17.22 -6.62
CA THR A 219 3.26 17.49 -7.99
C THR A 219 2.66 16.51 -8.98
N CYS A 220 2.61 15.20 -8.64
CA CYS A 220 2.07 14.16 -9.52
C CYS A 220 0.60 14.38 -9.90
N ILE A 221 -0.26 14.80 -8.97
CA ILE A 221 -1.69 15.06 -9.28
C ILE A 221 -1.91 16.31 -10.15
N HIS A 222 -0.93 17.22 -10.21
CA HIS A 222 -1.02 18.43 -11.01
C HIS A 222 -0.31 18.32 -12.37
N VAL A 223 0.33 17.20 -12.65
CA VAL A 223 1.17 17.00 -13.85
C VAL A 223 0.41 17.22 -15.17
N ASP A 224 -0.92 17.03 -15.16
CA ASP A 224 -1.74 17.27 -16.35
C ASP A 224 -1.80 18.73 -16.79
N HIS A 225 -1.44 19.66 -15.93
CA HIS A 225 -1.34 21.09 -16.27
C HIS A 225 -0.06 21.40 -17.07
N TRP A 226 0.91 20.47 -17.11
CA TRP A 226 2.17 20.60 -17.85
C TRP A 226 2.28 19.52 -18.93
N PRO A 227 1.89 19.80 -20.19
CA PRO A 227 1.90 18.81 -21.27
C PRO A 227 3.26 18.11 -21.46
N ALA A 228 4.37 18.81 -21.21
CA ALA A 228 5.72 18.27 -21.30
C ALA A 228 6.01 17.17 -20.25
N LEU A 229 5.32 17.16 -19.11
CA LEU A 229 5.53 16.21 -18.02
C LEU A 229 4.56 15.02 -18.06
N ARG A 230 3.45 15.11 -18.77
CA ARG A 230 2.46 14.01 -18.89
C ARG A 230 3.07 12.66 -19.30
N PRO A 231 4.01 12.58 -20.27
CA PRO A 231 4.61 11.31 -20.66
C PRO A 231 5.41 10.63 -19.54
N TYR A 232 5.80 11.38 -18.53
CA TYR A 232 6.61 10.89 -17.41
C TYR A 232 5.80 10.36 -16.22
N LYS A 233 4.45 10.40 -16.27
CA LYS A 233 3.59 9.86 -15.19
C LYS A 233 3.97 8.44 -14.73
N PRO A 234 4.22 7.46 -15.63
CA PRO A 234 4.65 6.13 -15.20
C PRO A 234 6.01 6.13 -14.48
N HIS A 235 6.95 6.99 -14.90
CA HIS A 235 8.24 7.16 -14.22
C HIS A 235 8.05 7.78 -12.83
N MET A 236 7.14 8.74 -12.71
CA MET A 236 6.77 9.34 -11.42
C MET A 236 6.13 8.32 -10.47
N ALA A 237 5.33 7.37 -10.98
CA ALA A 237 4.76 6.31 -10.16
C ALA A 237 5.85 5.41 -9.56
N VAL A 238 6.88 5.08 -10.34
CA VAL A 238 8.04 4.30 -9.85
C VAL A 238 8.85 5.11 -8.84
N ALA A 239 9.21 6.35 -9.18
CA ALA A 239 9.97 7.22 -8.28
C ALA A 239 9.22 7.49 -6.96
N GLY A 240 7.93 7.77 -7.04
CA GLY A 240 7.07 7.99 -5.87
C GLY A 240 6.99 6.77 -4.95
N PHE A 241 6.90 5.57 -5.52
CA PHE A 241 6.95 4.35 -4.73
C PHE A 241 8.27 4.21 -3.98
N ILE A 242 9.41 4.50 -4.62
CA ILE A 242 10.73 4.45 -3.96
C ILE A 242 10.79 5.48 -2.82
N ILE A 243 10.34 6.72 -3.04
CA ILE A 243 10.33 7.77 -2.02
C ILE A 243 9.40 7.38 -0.86
N MET A 244 8.23 6.81 -1.15
CA MET A 244 7.29 6.31 -0.16
C MET A 244 7.90 5.14 0.65
N MET A 245 8.59 4.19 -0.01
CA MET A 245 9.29 3.10 0.68
C MET A 245 10.41 3.63 1.57
N MET A 246 11.12 4.67 1.16
CA MET A 246 12.11 5.32 2.02
C MET A 246 11.47 5.90 3.28
N THR A 247 10.29 6.51 3.17
CA THR A 247 9.54 7.04 4.31
C THR A 247 9.05 5.92 5.24
N TYR A 248 8.53 4.84 4.67
CA TYR A 248 7.92 3.76 5.47
C TYR A 248 8.97 2.83 6.08
N VAL A 249 9.86 2.28 5.26
CA VAL A 249 10.85 1.27 5.65
C VAL A 249 12.20 1.94 5.93
N GLY A 250 12.68 2.80 5.02
CA GLY A 250 14.03 3.37 5.09
C GLY A 250 14.29 4.14 6.38
N THR A 251 13.38 5.01 6.78
CA THR A 251 13.53 5.78 8.03
C THR A 251 13.52 4.91 9.28
N SER A 252 12.87 3.76 9.23
CA SER A 252 12.78 2.84 10.38
C SER A 252 14.01 1.95 10.55
N PHE A 253 14.83 1.77 9.50
CA PHE A 253 15.99 0.88 9.51
C PHE A 253 17.32 1.60 9.29
N LEU A 254 17.33 2.71 8.54
CA LEU A 254 18.56 3.39 8.12
C LEU A 254 18.86 4.65 8.93
N ILE A 255 17.88 5.21 9.61
CA ILE A 255 18.00 6.50 10.29
C ILE A 255 17.43 6.36 11.70
N SER A 256 18.17 6.86 12.71
CA SER A 256 17.62 6.98 14.07
C SER A 256 16.46 7.99 14.06
N SER A 257 15.29 7.56 14.46
CA SER A 257 14.08 8.37 14.50
C SER A 257 13.37 8.20 15.83
N THR A 258 12.78 9.27 16.35
CA THR A 258 11.90 9.24 17.54
C THR A 258 10.65 8.39 17.31
N HIS A 259 10.35 8.08 16.06
CA HIS A 259 9.26 7.21 15.61
C HIS A 259 9.67 5.74 15.42
N SER A 260 10.92 5.37 15.72
CA SER A 260 11.38 3.98 15.66
C SER A 260 10.96 3.27 16.95
N PHE A 261 9.82 2.62 16.91
CA PHE A 261 9.35 1.75 17.98
C PHE A 261 9.89 0.33 17.75
N GLY A 262 10.75 -0.12 18.64
CA GLY A 262 11.23 -1.49 18.90
C GLY A 262 11.67 -2.35 17.72
#